data_e4d9418f1a0015ad245bf581da5f85c8
#
_entry.id   e4d9418f1a0015ad245bf581da5f85c8
#
_cell.length_a   1.000
_cell.length_b   1.000
_cell.length_c   1.000
_cell.angle_alpha   90.00
_cell.angle_beta   90.00
_cell.angle_gamma   90.00
#
_symmetry.space_group_name_H-M   'P 1'
#
loop_
_entity.id
_entity.type
_entity.pdbx_description
1 polymer ?
#
loop_
_entity_poly.entity_id
_entity_poly.type
_entity_poly.pdbx_seq_one_letter_code
_entity_poly.pdbx_strand_id
1 'polypeptide(L)'
;ERAKSEGADLVVFAEQALSGTPALDLLCKTTFIELCEEALDEIASHCGRIAAVVGVPVLTECGTVSAAAVIQHGEVARCISKRFITARREMGFLVQGSGCETITICGERVAVIVGDDLSRTSNFDKSVDLILSINARRFGKGMMTYRYNTMHDLAYVESKRIMLINQVGGSTDIVYDGTSAVVG
;
A
#
# COMPACT_ATOMS: atom_id res chain seq x y z
N GLU A 1 -6.78 13.65 10.65
CA GLU A 1 -6.79 14.98 11.31
C GLU A 1 -5.38 15.48 11.66
N ARG A 2 -4.53 14.66 12.33
CA ARG A 2 -3.19 15.07 12.72
C ARG A 2 -2.31 15.49 11.52
N ALA A 3 -2.27 14.69 10.43
CA ALA A 3 -1.51 15.04 9.23
C ALA A 3 -1.93 16.40 8.64
N LYS A 4 -3.24 16.69 8.63
CA LYS A 4 -3.75 18.00 8.20
C LYS A 4 -3.25 19.15 9.08
N SER A 5 -3.27 18.96 10.40
CA SER A 5 -2.82 19.99 11.33
C SER A 5 -1.31 20.25 11.23
N GLU A 6 -0.55 19.28 10.78
CA GLU A 6 0.89 19.37 10.53
C GLU A 6 1.23 19.88 9.11
N GLY A 7 0.21 20.17 8.28
CA GLY A 7 0.37 20.75 6.94
C GLY A 7 0.85 19.73 5.88
N ALA A 8 0.59 18.45 6.08
CA ALA A 8 0.92 17.43 5.09
C ALA A 8 -0.03 17.49 3.88
N ASP A 9 0.51 17.35 2.68
CA ASP A 9 -0.25 17.22 1.43
C ASP A 9 -0.73 15.79 1.17
N LEU A 10 0.05 14.80 1.65
CA LEU A 10 -0.23 13.37 1.50
C LEU A 10 -0.02 12.63 2.81
N VAL A 11 -0.94 11.73 3.16
CA VAL A 11 -0.77 10.75 4.24
C VAL A 11 -0.86 9.34 3.68
N VAL A 12 0.08 8.47 4.08
CA VAL A 12 0.15 7.10 3.57
C VAL A 12 0.09 6.09 4.70
N PHE A 13 -0.77 5.11 4.55
CA PHE A 13 -0.93 3.99 5.45
C PHE A 13 -0.40 2.68 4.85
N ALA A 14 -0.11 1.72 5.70
CA ALA A 14 0.45 0.43 5.30
C ALA A 14 -0.56 -0.44 4.52
N GLU A 15 -0.08 -1.53 3.92
CA GLU A 15 -0.90 -2.56 3.28
C GLU A 15 -1.91 -3.12 4.28
N GLN A 16 -3.18 -3.26 3.86
CA GLN A 16 -4.30 -3.72 4.70
C GLN A 16 -4.46 -2.96 6.04
N ALA A 17 -4.09 -1.69 6.08
CA ALA A 17 -4.17 -0.88 7.30
C ALA A 17 -5.61 -0.76 7.82
N LEU A 18 -6.60 -0.75 6.92
CA LEU A 18 -8.00 -0.61 7.27
C LEU A 18 -8.61 -1.90 7.85
N SER A 19 -8.31 -3.04 7.24
CA SER A 19 -8.82 -4.35 7.67
C SER A 19 -8.02 -5.00 8.79
N GLY A 20 -6.78 -4.52 9.01
CA GLY A 20 -5.77 -5.25 9.75
C GLY A 20 -5.11 -6.36 8.90
N THR A 21 -3.90 -6.75 9.28
CA THR A 21 -3.12 -7.76 8.56
C THR A 21 -2.47 -8.75 9.53
N PRO A 22 -2.56 -10.06 9.29
CA PRO A 22 -3.34 -10.73 8.24
C PRO A 22 -4.82 -10.86 8.63
N ALA A 23 -5.73 -10.51 7.75
CA ALA A 23 -7.18 -10.66 7.98
C ALA A 23 -7.70 -12.09 7.70
N LEU A 24 -6.89 -12.93 7.05
CA LEU A 24 -7.11 -14.36 6.82
C LEU A 24 -8.50 -14.67 6.22
N ASP A 25 -9.27 -15.54 6.89
CA ASP A 25 -10.59 -15.99 6.44
C ASP A 25 -11.65 -14.88 6.41
N LEU A 26 -11.44 -13.77 7.10
CA LEU A 26 -12.30 -12.59 6.99
C LEU A 26 -12.32 -12.04 5.55
N LEU A 27 -11.21 -12.20 4.81
CA LEU A 27 -11.13 -11.79 3.41
C LEU A 27 -12.08 -12.57 2.47
N CYS A 28 -12.62 -13.70 2.93
CA CYS A 28 -13.64 -14.47 2.22
C CYS A 28 -15.08 -14.07 2.60
N LYS A 29 -15.26 -13.12 3.51
CA LYS A 29 -16.57 -12.69 4.00
C LYS A 29 -16.97 -11.38 3.30
N THR A 30 -17.95 -11.47 2.42
CA THR A 30 -18.45 -10.29 1.67
C THR A 30 -18.82 -9.14 2.61
N THR A 31 -19.56 -9.43 3.69
CA THR A 31 -19.95 -8.41 4.69
C THR A 31 -18.73 -7.73 5.34
N PHE A 32 -17.61 -8.45 5.54
CA PHE A 32 -16.41 -7.84 6.07
C PHE A 32 -15.77 -6.86 5.07
N ILE A 33 -15.77 -7.23 3.79
CA ILE A 33 -15.24 -6.34 2.74
C ILE A 33 -16.14 -5.11 2.57
N GLU A 34 -17.47 -5.29 2.57
CA GLU A 34 -18.44 -4.18 2.54
C GLU A 34 -18.21 -3.18 3.67
N LEU A 35 -17.99 -3.67 4.91
CA LEU A 35 -17.64 -2.80 6.04
C LEU A 35 -16.31 -2.07 5.86
N CYS A 36 -15.34 -2.68 5.19
CA CYS A 36 -14.08 -2.01 4.84
C CYS A 36 -14.32 -0.91 3.79
N GLU A 37 -15.19 -1.15 2.82
CA GLU A 37 -15.54 -0.16 1.80
C GLU A 37 -16.30 1.03 2.43
N GLU A 38 -17.28 0.78 3.29
CA GLU A 38 -17.99 1.84 4.04
C GLU A 38 -17.02 2.70 4.86
N ALA A 39 -16.09 2.06 5.58
CA ALA A 39 -15.08 2.76 6.37
C ALA A 39 -14.10 3.56 5.48
N LEU A 40 -13.78 3.04 4.29
CA LEU A 40 -12.95 3.75 3.31
C LEU A 40 -13.65 5.02 2.81
N ASP A 41 -14.95 4.95 2.51
CA ASP A 41 -15.75 6.09 2.07
C ASP A 41 -15.86 7.16 3.17
N GLU A 42 -16.01 6.73 4.42
CA GLU A 42 -15.96 7.64 5.57
C GLU A 42 -14.61 8.37 5.65
N ILE A 43 -13.49 7.66 5.53
CA ILE A 43 -12.15 8.24 5.50
C ILE A 43 -12.02 9.21 4.32
N ALA A 44 -12.49 8.83 3.14
CA ALA A 44 -12.43 9.64 1.94
C ALA A 44 -13.14 10.98 2.14
N SER A 45 -14.34 10.96 2.71
CA SER A 45 -15.13 12.18 3.00
C SER A 45 -14.37 13.21 3.85
N HIS A 46 -13.43 12.75 4.68
CA HIS A 46 -12.57 13.59 5.50
C HIS A 46 -11.28 14.06 4.78
N CYS A 47 -11.00 13.61 3.57
CA CYS A 47 -9.75 13.90 2.83
C CYS A 47 -9.88 15.03 1.79
N GLY A 48 -10.79 15.99 1.99
CA GLY A 48 -11.04 17.06 1.00
C GLY A 48 -9.83 17.96 0.68
N ARG A 49 -8.91 18.16 1.63
CA ARG A 49 -7.73 19.03 1.50
C ARG A 49 -6.38 18.29 1.52
N ILE A 50 -6.39 17.01 1.78
CA ILE A 50 -5.20 16.17 1.86
C ILE A 50 -5.44 14.94 1.02
N ALA A 51 -4.43 14.52 0.27
CA ALA A 51 -4.48 13.20 -0.35
C ALA A 51 -4.17 12.10 0.67
N ALA A 52 -4.73 10.92 0.47
CA ALA A 52 -4.40 9.76 1.30
C ALA A 52 -4.20 8.51 0.44
N VAL A 53 -3.31 7.62 0.89
CA VAL A 53 -3.20 6.26 0.36
C VAL A 53 -3.42 5.29 1.50
N VAL A 54 -4.43 4.43 1.36
CA VAL A 54 -4.87 3.51 2.42
C VAL A 54 -4.86 2.07 1.90
N GLY A 55 -4.18 1.17 2.62
CA GLY A 55 -4.23 -0.26 2.31
C GLY A 55 -5.56 -0.87 2.73
N VAL A 56 -6.27 -1.49 1.78
CA VAL A 56 -7.63 -2.02 1.95
C VAL A 56 -7.84 -3.30 1.14
N PRO A 57 -8.62 -4.28 1.60
CA PRO A 57 -9.12 -5.34 0.75
C PRO A 57 -10.28 -4.83 -0.12
N VAL A 58 -10.33 -5.26 -1.37
CA VAL A 58 -11.39 -4.88 -2.33
C VAL A 58 -11.95 -6.15 -2.96
N LEU A 59 -13.27 -6.26 -3.03
CA LEU A 59 -13.93 -7.36 -3.72
C LEU A 59 -13.98 -7.08 -5.24
N THR A 60 -13.59 -8.08 -6.01
CA THR A 60 -13.69 -8.07 -7.48
C THR A 60 -14.49 -9.28 -7.96
N GLU A 61 -14.80 -9.33 -9.24
CA GLU A 61 -15.46 -10.50 -9.84
C GLU A 61 -14.66 -11.79 -9.69
N CYS A 62 -13.32 -11.69 -9.59
CA CYS A 62 -12.42 -12.84 -9.44
C CYS A 62 -12.17 -13.22 -7.97
N GLY A 63 -12.56 -12.39 -7.01
CA GLY A 63 -12.31 -12.58 -5.59
C GLY A 63 -11.71 -11.34 -4.92
N THR A 64 -11.28 -11.46 -3.68
CA THR A 64 -10.72 -10.36 -2.91
C THR A 64 -9.27 -10.08 -3.28
N VAL A 65 -8.93 -8.82 -3.54
CA VAL A 65 -7.56 -8.34 -3.77
C VAL A 65 -7.08 -7.47 -2.59
N SER A 66 -5.78 -7.46 -2.32
CA SER A 66 -5.16 -6.43 -1.46
C SER A 66 -4.85 -5.20 -2.33
N ALA A 67 -5.31 -4.03 -1.94
CA ALA A 67 -5.19 -2.82 -2.75
C ALA A 67 -4.70 -1.61 -1.94
N ALA A 68 -4.14 -0.64 -2.65
CA ALA A 68 -3.92 0.73 -2.22
C ALA A 68 -5.03 1.61 -2.77
N ALA A 69 -5.91 2.09 -1.92
CA ALA A 69 -6.90 3.09 -2.28
C ALA A 69 -6.26 4.48 -2.23
N VAL A 70 -6.22 5.15 -3.36
CA VAL A 70 -5.76 6.55 -3.49
C VAL A 70 -6.96 7.46 -3.38
N ILE A 71 -6.95 8.31 -2.35
CA ILE A 71 -8.03 9.24 -2.03
C ILE A 71 -7.56 10.66 -2.36
N GLN A 72 -8.35 11.38 -3.13
CA GLN A 72 -8.12 12.78 -3.45
C GLN A 72 -9.46 13.53 -3.52
N HIS A 73 -9.46 14.77 -3.09
CA HIS A 73 -10.65 15.66 -3.15
C HIS A 73 -11.91 15.11 -2.44
N GLY A 74 -11.72 14.25 -1.45
CA GLY A 74 -12.82 13.66 -0.69
C GLY A 74 -13.41 12.39 -1.28
N GLU A 75 -12.79 11.83 -2.33
CA GLU A 75 -13.27 10.64 -3.04
C GLU A 75 -12.14 9.63 -3.26
N VAL A 76 -12.50 8.36 -3.42
CA VAL A 76 -11.57 7.30 -3.83
C VAL A 76 -11.32 7.43 -5.33
N ALA A 77 -10.19 8.03 -5.69
CA ALA A 77 -9.83 8.28 -7.09
C ALA A 77 -9.41 6.99 -7.82
N ARG A 78 -8.76 6.06 -7.12
CA ARG A 78 -8.25 4.80 -7.69
C ARG A 78 -7.99 3.75 -6.62
N CYS A 79 -8.22 2.47 -6.96
CA CYS A 79 -7.73 1.32 -6.19
C CYS A 79 -6.71 0.55 -7.04
N ILE A 80 -5.47 0.45 -6.54
CA ILE A 80 -4.35 -0.22 -7.22
C ILE A 80 -4.08 -1.52 -6.48
N SER A 81 -4.29 -2.64 -7.14
CA SER A 81 -4.30 -3.95 -6.52
C SER A 81 -2.97 -4.70 -6.65
N LYS A 82 -2.62 -5.43 -5.60
CA LYS A 82 -1.43 -6.29 -5.53
C LYS A 82 -1.47 -7.39 -6.60
N ARG A 83 -0.40 -7.52 -7.37
CA ARG A 83 -0.30 -8.54 -8.43
C ARG A 83 0.29 -9.86 -7.93
N PHE A 84 1.33 -9.80 -7.10
CA PHE A 84 2.05 -11.00 -6.67
C PHE A 84 1.70 -11.37 -5.24
N ILE A 85 0.98 -12.49 -5.08
CA ILE A 85 0.67 -13.06 -3.76
C ILE A 85 1.79 -14.03 -3.42
N THR A 86 2.74 -13.61 -2.59
CA THR A 86 3.91 -14.41 -2.21
C THR A 86 3.82 -14.98 -0.80
N ALA A 87 3.07 -14.31 0.07
CA ALA A 87 2.89 -14.77 1.44
C ALA A 87 1.94 -15.98 1.48
N ARG A 88 2.45 -17.12 1.98
CA ARG A 88 1.67 -18.37 2.08
C ARG A 88 0.32 -18.19 2.79
N ARG A 89 0.26 -17.27 3.74
CA ARG A 89 -0.96 -16.99 4.52
C ARG A 89 -2.02 -16.21 3.73
N GLU A 90 -1.63 -15.52 2.69
CA GLU A 90 -2.54 -14.80 1.79
C GLU A 90 -3.04 -15.69 0.65
N MET A 91 -2.25 -16.72 0.31
CA MET A 91 -2.63 -17.71 -0.70
C MET A 91 -3.89 -18.46 -0.26
N GLY A 92 -4.93 -18.41 -1.09
CA GLY A 92 -6.23 -18.99 -0.80
C GLY A 92 -7.26 -18.00 -0.24
N PHE A 93 -6.83 -16.79 0.15
CA PHE A 93 -7.72 -15.71 0.61
C PHE A 93 -7.72 -14.50 -0.32
N LEU A 94 -6.61 -14.27 -1.02
CA LEU A 94 -6.45 -13.18 -1.98
C LEU A 94 -6.25 -13.72 -3.39
N VAL A 95 -6.75 -12.99 -4.37
CA VAL A 95 -6.45 -13.21 -5.78
C VAL A 95 -5.50 -12.15 -6.32
N GLN A 96 -4.85 -12.43 -7.46
CA GLN A 96 -3.93 -11.50 -8.10
C GLN A 96 -4.69 -10.34 -8.72
N GLY A 97 -4.17 -9.14 -8.53
CA GLY A 97 -4.71 -7.91 -9.11
C GLY A 97 -3.90 -7.39 -10.30
N SER A 98 -4.12 -6.12 -10.66
CA SER A 98 -3.50 -5.46 -11.83
C SER A 98 -2.01 -5.16 -11.66
N GLY A 99 -1.56 -4.93 -10.45
CA GLY A 99 -0.18 -4.54 -10.14
C GLY A 99 0.01 -3.02 -10.09
N CYS A 100 1.24 -2.58 -10.32
CA CYS A 100 1.64 -1.18 -10.27
C CYS A 100 0.87 -0.32 -11.28
N GLU A 101 0.37 0.82 -10.82
CA GLU A 101 -0.20 1.87 -11.68
C GLU A 101 0.46 3.22 -11.36
N THR A 102 0.53 4.10 -12.35
CA THR A 102 1.00 5.48 -12.18
C THR A 102 -0.18 6.44 -12.18
N ILE A 103 -0.28 7.23 -11.13
CA ILE A 103 -1.34 8.23 -10.95
C ILE A 103 -0.72 9.57 -10.52
N THR A 104 -1.38 10.67 -10.82
CA THR A 104 -0.97 11.98 -10.32
C THR A 104 -1.52 12.19 -8.91
N ILE A 105 -0.65 12.43 -7.93
CA ILE A 105 -0.99 12.73 -6.54
C ILE A 105 -0.28 14.03 -6.14
N CYS A 106 -1.01 15.03 -5.69
CA CYS A 106 -0.45 16.34 -5.29
C CYS A 106 0.43 16.98 -6.37
N GLY A 107 0.11 16.75 -7.65
CA GLY A 107 0.87 17.29 -8.79
C GLY A 107 2.07 16.46 -9.22
N GLU A 108 2.49 15.45 -8.47
CA GLU A 108 3.58 14.53 -8.82
C GLU A 108 3.05 13.24 -9.48
N ARG A 109 3.83 12.67 -10.38
CA ARG A 109 3.56 11.37 -11.03
C ARG A 109 4.05 10.25 -10.13
N VAL A 110 3.14 9.56 -9.47
CA VAL A 110 3.44 8.54 -8.45
C VAL A 110 3.11 7.15 -8.98
N ALA A 111 4.10 6.26 -9.04
CA ALA A 111 3.88 4.83 -9.25
C ALA A 111 3.52 4.17 -7.91
N VAL A 112 2.29 3.72 -7.77
CA VAL A 112 1.80 3.10 -6.53
C VAL A 112 1.91 1.59 -6.61
N ILE A 113 2.47 0.98 -5.57
CA ILE A 113 2.79 -0.44 -5.50
C ILE A 113 2.32 -1.02 -4.16
N VAL A 114 1.82 -2.25 -4.18
CA VAL A 114 1.37 -2.95 -2.98
C VAL A 114 2.26 -4.18 -2.70
N GLY A 115 2.81 -4.23 -1.50
CA GLY A 115 3.52 -5.39 -0.97
C GLY A 115 4.75 -5.81 -1.77
N ASP A 116 4.83 -7.09 -2.11
CA ASP A 116 6.01 -7.69 -2.76
C ASP A 116 6.18 -7.29 -4.23
N ASP A 117 5.22 -6.58 -4.81
CA ASP A 117 5.30 -6.11 -6.18
C ASP A 117 6.50 -5.19 -6.40
N LEU A 118 6.96 -4.46 -5.36
CA LEU A 118 8.14 -3.59 -5.44
C LEU A 118 9.40 -4.34 -5.92
N SER A 119 9.63 -5.55 -5.44
CA SER A 119 10.80 -6.36 -5.80
C SER A 119 10.68 -7.05 -7.17
N ARG A 120 9.53 -6.90 -7.82
CA ARG A 120 9.19 -7.58 -9.08
C ARG A 120 8.79 -6.61 -10.20
N THR A 121 8.75 -5.32 -9.89
CA THR A 121 8.45 -4.26 -10.86
C THR A 121 9.73 -3.50 -11.18
N SER A 122 9.99 -3.30 -12.46
CA SER A 122 11.14 -2.57 -12.98
C SER A 122 10.74 -1.82 -14.24
N ASN A 123 11.63 -0.97 -14.74
CA ASN A 123 11.42 -0.14 -15.92
C ASN A 123 10.24 0.81 -15.78
N PHE A 124 10.23 1.58 -14.69
CA PHE A 124 9.24 2.62 -14.48
C PHE A 124 9.32 3.68 -15.56
N ASP A 125 8.15 4.20 -15.95
CA ASP A 125 8.10 5.28 -16.91
C ASP A 125 8.97 6.48 -16.47
N LYS A 126 9.62 7.13 -17.43
CA LYS A 126 10.50 8.27 -17.15
C LYS A 126 9.78 9.44 -16.48
N SER A 127 8.47 9.57 -16.71
CA SER A 127 7.63 10.61 -16.11
C SER A 127 7.28 10.36 -14.64
N VAL A 128 7.63 9.21 -14.08
CA VAL A 128 7.40 8.90 -12.65
C VAL A 128 8.40 9.70 -11.80
N ASP A 129 7.88 10.47 -10.85
CA ASP A 129 8.68 11.26 -9.90
C ASP A 129 8.98 10.51 -8.61
N LEU A 130 8.03 9.66 -8.20
CA LEU A 130 8.05 8.92 -6.95
C LEU A 130 7.51 7.50 -7.12
N ILE A 131 8.19 6.52 -6.57
CA ILE A 131 7.66 5.16 -6.38
C ILE A 131 7.18 5.05 -4.93
N LEU A 132 5.88 4.86 -4.74
CA LEU A 132 5.25 4.70 -3.44
C LEU A 132 4.85 3.24 -3.22
N SER A 133 5.43 2.60 -2.22
CA SER A 133 5.13 1.21 -1.88
C SER A 133 4.55 1.08 -0.47
N ILE A 134 3.34 0.55 -0.37
CA ILE A 134 2.71 0.20 0.91
C ILE A 134 2.88 -1.28 1.19
N ASN A 135 3.28 -1.62 2.42
CA ASN A 135 3.68 -2.98 2.79
C ASN A 135 3.16 -3.40 4.17
N ALA A 136 3.07 -4.72 4.36
CA ALA A 136 2.90 -5.38 5.65
C ALA A 136 3.95 -6.49 5.79
N ARG A 137 5.21 -6.09 5.77
CA ARG A 137 6.35 -7.02 5.83
C ARG A 137 6.71 -7.33 7.25
N ARG A 138 6.69 -8.61 7.58
CA ARG A 138 7.03 -9.12 8.91
C ARG A 138 8.49 -8.87 9.27
N PHE A 139 8.73 -8.76 10.58
CA PHE A 139 10.07 -8.78 11.16
C PHE A 139 10.79 -10.08 10.81
N GLY A 140 12.08 -9.96 10.60
CA GLY A 140 13.01 -11.07 10.43
C GLY A 140 14.44 -10.58 10.60
N LYS A 141 15.31 -11.43 11.15
CA LYS A 141 16.74 -11.08 11.33
C LYS A 141 17.35 -10.69 9.98
N GLY A 142 17.93 -9.50 9.89
CA GLY A 142 18.53 -8.97 8.66
C GLY A 142 17.55 -8.43 7.61
N MET A 143 16.24 -8.59 7.80
CA MET A 143 15.24 -8.15 6.82
C MET A 143 15.18 -6.64 6.66
N MET A 144 15.43 -5.88 7.71
CA MET A 144 15.51 -4.42 7.64
C MET A 144 16.64 -3.98 6.69
N THR A 145 17.84 -4.51 6.88
CA THR A 145 19.00 -4.22 6.01
C THR A 145 18.75 -4.65 4.58
N TYR A 146 18.18 -5.84 4.39
CA TYR A 146 17.82 -6.34 3.06
C TYR A 146 16.83 -5.39 2.36
N ARG A 147 15.76 -4.96 3.02
CA ARG A 147 14.78 -4.02 2.46
C ARG A 147 15.43 -2.69 2.09
N TYR A 148 16.24 -2.14 3.00
CA TYR A 148 16.92 -0.87 2.76
C TYR A 148 17.84 -0.95 1.54
N ASN A 149 18.66 -2.00 1.44
CA ASN A 149 19.55 -2.19 0.29
C ASN A 149 18.74 -2.36 -1.00
N THR A 150 17.66 -3.17 -0.98
CA THR A 150 16.78 -3.36 -2.15
C THR A 150 16.18 -2.03 -2.63
N MET A 151 15.72 -1.18 -1.70
CA MET A 151 15.19 0.14 -2.04
C MET A 151 16.28 1.04 -2.63
N HIS A 152 17.46 1.04 -2.02
CA HIS A 152 18.58 1.87 -2.46
C HIS A 152 19.05 1.47 -3.86
N ASP A 153 19.20 0.16 -4.10
CA ASP A 153 19.59 -0.37 -5.40
C ASP A 153 18.54 -0.02 -6.47
N LEU A 154 17.26 -0.19 -6.16
CA LEU A 154 16.17 0.15 -7.08
C LEU A 154 16.11 1.66 -7.34
N ALA A 155 16.26 2.50 -6.32
CA ALA A 155 16.29 3.96 -6.47
C ALA A 155 17.45 4.41 -7.38
N TYR A 156 18.62 3.78 -7.22
CA TYR A 156 19.79 4.04 -8.05
C TYR A 156 19.58 3.60 -9.51
N VAL A 157 19.10 2.36 -9.72
CA VAL A 157 18.89 1.81 -11.07
C VAL A 157 17.82 2.56 -11.84
N GLU A 158 16.71 2.88 -11.19
CA GLU A 158 15.59 3.59 -11.82
C GLU A 158 15.80 5.12 -11.85
N SER A 159 16.79 5.64 -11.11
CA SER A 159 17.00 7.08 -10.89
C SER A 159 15.72 7.77 -10.37
N LYS A 160 15.07 7.15 -9.39
CA LYS A 160 13.77 7.56 -8.81
C LYS A 160 13.83 7.64 -7.29
N ARG A 161 13.02 8.52 -6.72
CA ARG A 161 12.74 8.50 -5.28
C ARG A 161 11.82 7.32 -4.96
N ILE A 162 12.09 6.62 -3.87
CA ILE A 162 11.24 5.52 -3.38
C ILE A 162 10.81 5.83 -1.95
N MET A 163 9.51 5.80 -1.71
CA MET A 163 8.90 5.84 -0.39
C MET A 163 8.30 4.47 -0.08
N LEU A 164 8.82 3.81 0.93
CA LEU A 164 8.29 2.54 1.44
C LEU A 164 7.63 2.77 2.78
N ILE A 165 6.36 2.42 2.87
CA ILE A 165 5.59 2.43 4.12
C ILE A 165 5.35 1.00 4.54
N ASN A 166 5.70 0.66 5.78
CA ASN A 166 5.53 -0.68 6.32
C ASN A 166 4.70 -0.66 7.61
N GLN A 167 3.93 -1.71 7.82
CA GLN A 167 3.17 -1.94 9.03
C GLN A 167 4.10 -2.01 10.25
N VAL A 168 3.60 -1.58 11.42
CA VAL A 168 4.27 -1.66 12.70
C VAL A 168 3.36 -2.29 13.74
N GLY A 169 3.93 -3.07 14.66
CA GLY A 169 3.19 -3.70 15.76
C GLY A 169 3.04 -5.20 15.63
N GLY A 170 2.27 -5.79 16.49
CA GLY A 170 1.96 -7.23 16.49
C GLY A 170 0.53 -7.50 16.07
N SER A 171 0.33 -8.54 15.27
CA SER A 171 -1.00 -9.05 14.92
C SER A 171 -0.94 -10.56 14.79
N THR A 172 -1.81 -11.24 15.49
CA THR A 172 -1.81 -12.71 15.59
C THR A 172 -0.45 -13.24 16.06
N ASP A 173 0.26 -13.97 15.24
CA ASP A 173 1.60 -14.52 15.49
C ASP A 173 2.68 -13.82 14.64
N ILE A 174 2.39 -12.64 14.08
CA ILE A 174 3.30 -11.84 13.26
C ILE A 174 3.65 -10.56 13.99
N VAL A 175 4.94 -10.22 13.95
CA VAL A 175 5.46 -8.91 14.35
C VAL A 175 5.90 -8.17 13.09
N TYR A 176 5.49 -6.93 12.97
CA TYR A 176 5.88 -5.99 11.92
C TYR A 176 6.82 -4.95 12.52
N ASP A 177 7.95 -4.73 11.88
CA ASP A 177 9.04 -3.90 12.40
C ASP A 177 8.97 -2.42 11.96
N GLY A 178 7.94 -2.05 11.22
CA GLY A 178 7.85 -0.71 10.65
C GLY A 178 8.99 -0.48 9.66
N THR A 179 9.96 0.36 10.03
CA THR A 179 11.10 0.73 9.16
C THR A 179 10.66 1.35 7.85
N SER A 180 9.60 2.18 7.89
CA SER A 180 9.23 3.04 6.76
C SER A 180 10.39 3.98 6.44
N ALA A 181 10.68 4.16 5.15
CA ALA A 181 11.83 4.94 4.72
C ALA A 181 11.58 5.62 3.37
N VAL A 182 12.35 6.68 3.12
CA VAL A 182 12.46 7.33 1.82
C VAL A 182 13.90 7.27 1.38
N VAL A 183 14.15 6.89 0.14
CA VAL A 183 15.47 6.87 -0.50
C VAL A 183 15.39 7.50 -1.90
N GLY A 184 16.50 8.09 -2.36
CA GLY A 184 16.61 8.72 -3.68
C GLY A 184 17.73 9.72 -3.71
#